data_cd35686b6f36b88653bffc67193cc65e
#
_entry.id   cd35686b6f36b88653bffc67193cc65e
#
_cell.length_a   1.000
_cell.length_b   1.000
_cell.length_c   1.000
_cell.angle_alpha   90.00
_cell.angle_beta   90.00
_cell.angle_gamma   90.00
#
_symmetry.space_group_name_H-M   'P 1'
#
loop_
_entity.id
_entity.type
_entity.pdbx_description
1 polymer ?
#
loop_
_entity_poly.entity_id
_entity_poly.type
_entity_poly.pdbx_seq_one_letter_code
_entity_poly.pdbx_strand_id
1 'polypeptide(L)'
;VLLGGWKYLTPPSDDPYQAFSHPWLPHALHAHVLAAPLWLLAIGWMLRDHIVGRWRSGVHRRGRRTGVATAVLLLPMAGSGYLLQTATSEGLRRALVWIHVVSGLGYIAGFLAHAVISRLGTARTARSRALEKEPQPARSLPAAGARGNLQQ
;
A
#
# COMPACT_ATOMS: atom_id res chain seq x y z
N VAL A 1 10.56 5.35 10.25
CA VAL A 1 11.52 4.25 10.10
C VAL A 1 12.89 4.79 9.78
N LEU A 2 13.07 5.58 8.71
CA LEU A 2 14.38 6.15 8.33
C LEU A 2 15.00 7.00 9.45
N LEU A 3 14.20 7.84 10.11
CA LEU A 3 14.66 8.70 11.21
C LEU A 3 15.07 7.92 12.45
N GLY A 4 14.34 6.85 12.80
CA GLY A 4 14.70 5.96 13.91
C GLY A 4 16.00 5.19 13.61
N GLY A 5 16.13 4.64 12.38
CA GLY A 5 17.36 3.98 11.95
C GLY A 5 18.57 4.90 11.95
N TRP A 6 18.41 6.14 11.50
CA TRP A 6 19.48 7.13 11.51
C TRP A 6 20.07 7.36 12.89
N LYS A 7 19.23 7.48 13.92
CA LYS A 7 19.66 7.66 15.31
C LYS A 7 20.54 6.50 15.82
N TYR A 8 20.30 5.27 15.34
CA TYR A 8 21.06 4.08 15.74
C TYR A 8 22.29 3.80 14.86
N LEU A 9 22.30 4.34 13.64
CA LEU A 9 23.38 4.13 12.68
C LEU A 9 24.46 5.24 12.73
N THR A 10 24.12 6.43 13.29
CA THR A 10 25.11 7.49 13.47
C THR A 10 25.77 7.39 14.85
N PRO A 11 27.11 7.47 14.93
CA PRO A 11 27.79 7.49 16.21
C PRO A 11 27.30 8.66 17.07
N PRO A 12 27.31 8.52 18.41
CA PRO A 12 26.99 9.63 19.31
C PRO A 12 27.90 10.81 19.01
N SER A 13 27.36 12.04 19.12
CA SER A 13 28.18 13.24 19.05
C SER A 13 29.10 13.30 20.26
N ASP A 14 30.37 13.66 20.05
CA ASP A 14 31.35 13.88 21.14
C ASP A 14 31.01 15.19 21.93
N ASP A 15 30.09 16.00 21.44
CA ASP A 15 29.61 17.20 22.11
C ASP A 15 28.48 16.86 23.08
N PRO A 16 28.68 17.00 24.42
CA PRO A 16 27.68 16.69 25.43
C PRO A 16 26.42 17.57 25.37
N TYR A 17 26.48 18.69 24.66
CA TYR A 17 25.35 19.61 24.46
C TYR A 17 24.55 19.34 23.19
N GLN A 18 25.04 18.48 22.30
CA GLN A 18 24.30 18.08 21.11
C GLN A 18 23.37 16.91 21.42
N ALA A 19 22.09 17.22 21.61
CA ALA A 19 21.03 16.22 21.75
C ALA A 19 20.85 15.32 20.51
N PHE A 20 21.35 15.74 19.34
CA PHE A 20 21.21 15.06 18.06
C PHE A 20 22.55 15.01 17.33
N SER A 21 22.93 13.85 16.85
CA SER A 21 24.19 13.61 16.13
C SER A 21 24.25 14.29 14.73
N HIS A 22 23.16 14.88 14.25
CA HIS A 22 23.15 15.59 12.96
C HIS A 22 22.18 16.78 12.98
N PRO A 23 22.58 17.96 12.44
CA PRO A 23 21.77 19.18 12.52
C PRO A 23 20.42 19.09 11.80
N TRP A 24 20.28 18.22 10.80
CA TRP A 24 19.03 18.02 10.07
C TRP A 24 18.02 17.13 10.79
N LEU A 25 18.43 16.36 11.80
CA LEU A 25 17.58 15.38 12.46
C LEU A 25 16.37 16.00 13.16
N PRO A 26 16.48 17.14 13.88
CA PRO A 26 15.32 17.84 14.43
C PRO A 26 14.34 18.31 13.35
N HIS A 27 14.85 18.88 12.26
CA HIS A 27 13.99 19.33 11.15
C HIS A 27 13.23 18.19 10.49
N ALA A 28 13.91 17.07 10.25
CA ALA A 28 13.29 15.87 9.70
C ALA A 28 12.23 15.28 10.65
N LEU A 29 12.48 15.32 11.97
CA LEU A 29 11.53 14.87 12.98
C LEU A 29 10.29 15.78 12.99
N HIS A 30 10.47 17.10 13.00
CA HIS A 30 9.36 18.07 12.92
C HIS A 30 8.54 17.88 11.64
N ALA A 31 9.20 17.74 10.49
CA ALA A 31 8.52 17.49 9.22
C ALA A 31 7.71 16.18 9.26
N HIS A 32 8.25 15.11 9.85
CA HIS A 32 7.54 13.85 10.03
C HIS A 32 6.29 14.00 10.91
N VAL A 33 6.42 14.68 12.05
CA VAL A 33 5.31 14.91 12.98
C VAL A 33 4.22 15.76 12.34
N LEU A 34 4.59 16.80 11.58
CA LEU A 34 3.63 17.68 10.90
C LEU A 34 2.97 17.00 9.69
N ALA A 35 3.70 16.13 8.98
CA ALA A 35 3.16 15.40 7.84
C ALA A 35 2.16 14.30 8.26
N ALA A 36 2.30 13.75 9.48
CA ALA A 36 1.46 12.64 9.93
C ALA A 36 -0.04 12.95 9.93
N PRO A 37 -0.55 14.05 10.48
CA PRO A 37 -1.97 14.38 10.44
C PRO A 37 -2.46 14.61 9.01
N LEU A 38 -1.67 15.24 8.14
CA LEU A 38 -2.03 15.43 6.73
C LEU A 38 -2.15 14.10 6.00
N TRP A 39 -1.25 13.16 6.29
CA TRP A 39 -1.30 11.82 5.76
C TRP A 39 -2.55 11.06 6.23
N LEU A 40 -2.89 11.15 7.51
CA LEU A 40 -4.10 10.53 8.07
C LEU A 40 -5.37 11.11 7.46
N LEU A 41 -5.43 12.44 7.24
CA LEU A 41 -6.54 13.09 6.55
C LEU A 41 -6.67 12.59 5.10
N ALA A 42 -5.57 12.51 4.36
CA ALA A 42 -5.56 12.02 2.99
C ALA A 42 -6.04 10.56 2.89
N ILE A 43 -5.58 9.70 3.82
CA ILE A 43 -6.06 8.32 3.92
C ILE A 43 -7.54 8.28 4.29
N GLY A 44 -7.97 9.05 5.28
CA GLY A 44 -9.38 9.13 5.70
C GLY A 44 -10.31 9.53 4.56
N TRP A 45 -9.90 10.52 3.76
CA TRP A 45 -10.63 10.93 2.55
C TRP A 45 -10.73 9.79 1.54
N MET A 46 -9.60 9.16 1.24
CA MET A 46 -9.55 8.04 0.29
C MET A 46 -10.32 6.79 0.79
N LEU A 47 -10.40 6.59 2.11
CA LEU A 47 -11.04 5.43 2.72
C LEU A 47 -12.52 5.35 2.35
N ARG A 48 -13.21 6.49 2.36
CA ARG A 48 -14.62 6.59 2.04
C ARG A 48 -14.94 6.03 0.67
N ASP A 49 -14.26 6.50 -0.35
CA ASP A 49 -14.56 6.15 -1.74
C ASP A 49 -13.92 4.84 -2.16
N HIS A 50 -12.71 4.58 -1.70
CA HIS A 50 -11.95 3.39 -2.07
C HIS A 50 -12.42 2.13 -1.33
N ILE A 51 -12.67 2.19 -0.02
CA ILE A 51 -13.11 1.01 0.75
C ILE A 51 -14.61 0.82 0.59
N VAL A 52 -15.42 1.84 0.88
CA VAL A 52 -16.87 1.72 0.87
C VAL A 52 -17.39 1.47 -0.55
N GLY A 53 -16.89 2.20 -1.55
CA GLY A 53 -17.27 2.02 -2.94
C GLY A 53 -16.93 0.63 -3.48
N ARG A 54 -15.73 0.13 -3.22
CA ARG A 54 -15.32 -1.22 -3.64
C ARG A 54 -15.96 -2.34 -2.83
N TRP A 55 -16.31 -2.09 -1.58
CA TRP A 55 -17.01 -3.08 -0.77
C TRP A 55 -18.43 -3.33 -1.29
N ARG A 56 -19.12 -2.26 -1.71
CA ARG A 56 -20.47 -2.33 -2.26
C ARG A 56 -20.52 -2.91 -3.68
N SER A 57 -19.53 -2.65 -4.50
CA SER A 57 -19.53 -3.08 -5.91
C SER A 57 -19.22 -4.57 -6.13
N GLY A 58 -18.72 -5.30 -5.14
CA GLY A 58 -18.46 -6.75 -5.24
C GLY A 58 -17.41 -7.21 -6.26
N VAL A 59 -16.96 -6.31 -7.13
CA VAL A 59 -16.29 -6.60 -8.41
C VAL A 59 -14.85 -7.07 -8.28
N HIS A 60 -14.12 -6.79 -7.20
CA HIS A 60 -12.71 -7.18 -7.09
C HIS A 60 -12.33 -7.73 -5.72
N ARG A 61 -12.35 -9.05 -5.57
CA ARG A 61 -11.83 -9.73 -4.37
C ARG A 61 -10.29 -9.70 -4.28
N ARG A 62 -9.59 -9.50 -5.40
CA ARG A 62 -8.12 -9.44 -5.47
C ARG A 62 -7.62 -8.11 -4.89
N GLY A 63 -6.67 -8.16 -3.97
CA GLY A 63 -6.15 -6.97 -3.27
C GLY A 63 -6.94 -6.54 -2.02
N ARG A 64 -8.14 -7.07 -1.77
CA ARG A 64 -8.93 -6.73 -0.58
C ARG A 64 -8.21 -7.11 0.72
N ARG A 65 -7.59 -8.31 0.76
CA ARG A 65 -6.84 -8.78 1.94
C ARG A 65 -5.65 -7.90 2.25
N THR A 66 -4.87 -7.52 1.23
CA THR A 66 -3.71 -6.62 1.40
C THR A 66 -4.15 -5.21 1.80
N GLY A 67 -5.23 -4.68 1.22
CA GLY A 67 -5.78 -3.38 1.61
C GLY A 67 -6.26 -3.35 3.06
N VAL A 68 -6.98 -4.38 3.52
CA VAL A 68 -7.42 -4.50 4.92
C VAL A 68 -6.23 -4.65 5.86
N ALA A 69 -5.26 -5.51 5.54
CA ALA A 69 -4.05 -5.67 6.35
C ALA A 69 -3.28 -4.36 6.49
N THR A 70 -3.12 -3.61 5.39
CA THR A 70 -2.49 -2.28 5.42
C THR A 70 -3.27 -1.28 6.28
N ALA A 71 -4.60 -1.27 6.19
CA ALA A 71 -5.45 -0.39 7.01
C ALA A 71 -5.37 -0.74 8.50
N VAL A 72 -5.30 -2.05 8.85
CA VAL A 72 -5.13 -2.50 10.24
C VAL A 72 -3.76 -2.09 10.79
N LEU A 73 -2.69 -2.17 10.00
CA LEU A 73 -1.35 -1.76 10.42
C LEU A 73 -1.21 -0.24 10.63
N LEU A 74 -2.07 0.56 9.98
CA LEU A 74 -2.12 2.00 10.20
C LEU A 74 -2.44 2.37 11.65
N LEU A 75 -3.32 1.62 12.31
CA LEU A 75 -3.77 1.91 13.68
C LEU A 75 -2.62 1.85 14.70
N PRO A 76 -1.85 0.75 14.84
CA PRO A 76 -0.72 0.72 15.77
C PRO A 76 0.40 1.67 15.36
N MET A 77 0.62 1.90 14.05
CA MET A 77 1.61 2.85 13.56
C MET A 77 1.25 4.28 13.98
N ALA A 78 0.04 4.74 13.70
CA ALA A 78 -0.41 6.09 14.03
C ALA A 78 -0.56 6.27 15.55
N GLY A 79 -1.17 5.30 16.25
CA GLY A 79 -1.38 5.34 17.69
C GLY A 79 -0.07 5.38 18.46
N SER A 80 0.89 4.52 18.12
CA SER A 80 2.22 4.54 18.77
C SER A 80 2.98 5.83 18.49
N GLY A 81 2.91 6.36 17.26
CA GLY A 81 3.53 7.64 16.90
C GLY A 81 2.97 8.82 17.70
N TYR A 82 1.66 8.84 17.92
CA TYR A 82 1.02 9.85 18.76
C TYR A 82 1.41 9.70 20.24
N LEU A 83 1.35 8.47 20.78
CA LEU A 83 1.71 8.19 22.16
C LEU A 83 3.19 8.47 22.47
N LEU A 84 4.08 8.34 21.49
CA LEU A 84 5.50 8.68 21.64
C LEU A 84 5.73 10.16 22.01
N GLN A 85 4.81 11.04 21.64
CA GLN A 85 4.92 12.47 21.97
C GLN A 85 4.63 12.76 23.46
N THR A 86 3.89 11.88 24.12
CA THR A 86 3.45 12.04 25.51
C THR A 86 4.09 11.04 26.46
N ALA A 87 4.81 10.04 25.96
CA ALA A 87 5.44 9.00 26.78
C ALA A 87 6.60 9.56 27.61
N THR A 88 6.48 9.51 28.94
CA THR A 88 7.48 10.00 29.91
C THR A 88 8.37 8.88 30.44
N SER A 89 7.87 7.64 30.52
CA SER A 89 8.66 6.53 31.01
C SER A 89 9.51 5.89 29.90
N GLU A 90 10.78 5.62 30.19
CA GLU A 90 11.73 5.06 29.22
C GLU A 90 11.30 3.68 28.69
N GLY A 91 10.76 2.83 29.56
CA GLY A 91 10.27 1.50 29.16
C GLY A 91 9.12 1.58 28.17
N LEU A 92 8.12 2.44 28.45
CA LEU A 92 6.99 2.68 27.55
C LEU A 92 7.46 3.26 26.23
N ARG A 93 8.35 4.25 26.28
CA ARG A 93 8.91 4.90 25.08
C ARG A 93 9.61 3.88 24.18
N ARG A 94 10.43 3.00 24.74
CA ARG A 94 11.11 1.94 24.00
C ARG A 94 10.13 0.98 23.34
N ALA A 95 9.10 0.53 24.06
CA ALA A 95 8.05 -0.33 23.52
C ALA A 95 7.30 0.36 22.35
N LEU A 96 6.92 1.62 22.52
CA LEU A 96 6.22 2.41 21.50
C LEU A 96 7.09 2.63 20.25
N VAL A 97 8.40 2.86 20.40
CA VAL A 97 9.34 2.95 19.25
C VAL A 97 9.32 1.65 18.45
N TRP A 98 9.41 0.50 19.11
CA TRP A 98 9.38 -0.79 18.41
C TRP A 98 8.04 -1.02 17.71
N ILE A 99 6.91 -0.76 18.39
CA ILE A 99 5.58 -0.87 17.78
C ILE A 99 5.48 0.05 16.54
N HIS A 100 5.93 1.31 16.65
CA HIS A 100 5.87 2.27 15.56
C HIS A 100 6.73 1.84 14.37
N VAL A 101 7.96 1.40 14.61
CA VAL A 101 8.90 0.99 13.55
C VAL A 101 8.41 -0.27 12.86
N VAL A 102 8.04 -1.31 13.61
CA VAL A 102 7.59 -2.59 13.04
C VAL A 102 6.28 -2.42 12.26
N SER A 103 5.30 -1.73 12.85
CA SER A 103 4.02 -1.48 12.16
C SER A 103 4.19 -0.54 10.97
N GLY A 104 5.10 0.44 11.05
CA GLY A 104 5.42 1.36 9.96
C GLY A 104 6.08 0.64 8.77
N LEU A 105 7.04 -0.26 9.03
CA LEU A 105 7.64 -1.11 7.98
C LEU A 105 6.59 -2.01 7.34
N GLY A 106 5.78 -2.66 8.16
CA GLY A 106 4.68 -3.50 7.69
C GLY A 106 3.66 -2.71 6.86
N TYR A 107 3.33 -1.48 7.29
CA TYR A 107 2.44 -0.59 6.54
C TYR A 107 3.01 -0.23 5.17
N ILE A 108 4.27 0.17 5.07
CA ILE A 108 4.93 0.51 3.80
C ILE A 108 4.96 -0.70 2.87
N ALA A 109 5.38 -1.86 3.38
CA ALA A 109 5.42 -3.10 2.59
C ALA A 109 4.02 -3.52 2.12
N GLY A 110 3.02 -3.46 3.00
CA GLY A 110 1.62 -3.74 2.67
C GLY A 110 1.04 -2.77 1.65
N PHE A 111 1.34 -1.49 1.76
CA PHE A 111 0.92 -0.46 0.81
C PHE A 111 1.52 -0.68 -0.57
N LEU A 112 2.82 -0.95 -0.67
CA LEU A 112 3.50 -1.24 -1.92
C LEU A 112 2.94 -2.52 -2.57
N ALA A 113 2.79 -3.59 -1.79
CA ALA A 113 2.19 -4.83 -2.27
C ALA A 113 0.76 -4.62 -2.79
N HIS A 114 -0.06 -3.85 -2.03
CA HIS A 114 -1.42 -3.50 -2.45
C HIS A 114 -1.43 -2.71 -3.77
N ALA A 115 -0.56 -1.72 -3.91
CA ALA A 115 -0.45 -0.90 -5.12
C ALA A 115 -0.05 -1.74 -6.34
N VAL A 116 0.96 -2.62 -6.19
CA VAL A 116 1.43 -3.51 -7.27
C VAL A 116 0.33 -4.50 -7.68
N ILE A 117 -0.29 -5.20 -6.72
CA ILE A 117 -1.35 -6.17 -7.00
C ILE A 117 -2.55 -5.51 -7.70
N SER A 118 -2.90 -4.29 -7.29
CA SER A 118 -3.99 -3.52 -7.89
C SER A 118 -3.67 -3.14 -9.35
N ARG A 119 -2.46 -2.68 -9.63
CA ARG A 119 -2.01 -2.33 -11.00
C ARG A 119 -1.98 -3.54 -11.92
N LEU A 120 -1.41 -4.65 -11.44
CA LEU A 120 -1.34 -5.90 -12.23
C LEU A 120 -2.75 -6.47 -12.54
N GLY A 121 -3.68 -6.34 -11.59
CA GLY A 121 -5.08 -6.72 -11.79
C GLY A 121 -5.75 -5.92 -12.91
N THR A 122 -5.56 -4.60 -12.92
CA THR A 122 -6.13 -3.70 -13.93
C THR A 122 -5.54 -3.98 -15.32
N ALA A 123 -4.23 -4.18 -15.42
CA ALA A 123 -3.56 -4.49 -16.70
C ALA A 123 -4.04 -5.82 -17.29
N ARG A 124 -4.22 -6.87 -16.48
CA ARG A 124 -4.78 -8.15 -16.92
C ARG A 124 -6.19 -8.02 -17.49
N THR A 125 -7.07 -7.29 -16.79
CA THR A 125 -8.46 -7.08 -17.23
C THR A 125 -8.51 -6.28 -18.52
N ALA A 126 -7.67 -5.26 -18.68
CA ALA A 126 -7.56 -4.50 -19.92
C ALA A 126 -7.11 -5.37 -21.10
N ARG A 127 -6.09 -6.23 -20.87
CA ARG A 127 -5.61 -7.16 -21.90
C ARG A 127 -6.67 -8.18 -22.32
N SER A 128 -7.39 -8.76 -21.36
CA SER A 128 -8.47 -9.71 -21.66
C SER A 128 -9.58 -9.06 -22.50
N ARG A 129 -9.98 -7.83 -22.18
CA ARG A 129 -10.96 -7.08 -22.95
C ARG A 129 -10.47 -6.72 -24.37
N ALA A 130 -9.17 -6.46 -24.54
CA ALA A 130 -8.59 -6.19 -25.86
C ALA A 130 -8.65 -7.45 -26.74
N LEU A 131 -8.31 -8.61 -26.19
CA LEU A 131 -8.38 -9.89 -26.88
C LEU A 131 -9.83 -10.30 -27.26
N GLU A 132 -10.79 -9.95 -26.40
CA GLU A 132 -12.22 -10.23 -26.66
C GLU A 132 -12.80 -9.33 -27.76
N LYS A 133 -12.23 -8.15 -27.94
CA LYS A 133 -12.61 -7.20 -29.03
C LYS A 133 -11.94 -7.51 -30.36
N GLU A 134 -10.93 -8.36 -30.39
CA GLU A 134 -10.30 -8.76 -31.64
C GLU A 134 -11.31 -9.57 -32.48
N PRO A 135 -11.61 -9.17 -33.73
CA PRO A 135 -12.59 -9.85 -34.56
C PRO A 135 -12.18 -11.32 -34.72
N GLN A 136 -13.02 -12.25 -34.29
CA GLN A 136 -12.76 -13.66 -34.57
C GLN A 136 -12.58 -13.81 -36.09
N PRO A 137 -11.46 -14.42 -36.54
CA PRO A 137 -11.28 -14.73 -37.95
C PRO A 137 -12.51 -15.48 -38.44
N ALA A 138 -13.12 -14.98 -39.51
CA ALA A 138 -14.33 -15.54 -40.07
C ALA A 138 -14.20 -17.07 -40.12
N ARG A 139 -14.99 -17.75 -39.29
CA ARG A 139 -15.06 -19.22 -39.31
C ARG A 139 -15.39 -19.59 -40.75
N SER A 140 -14.41 -20.07 -41.51
CA SER A 140 -14.63 -20.63 -42.84
C SER A 140 -15.72 -21.70 -42.70
N LEU A 141 -16.91 -21.37 -43.18
CA LEU A 141 -18.00 -22.34 -43.25
C LEU A 141 -17.45 -23.50 -44.06
N PRO A 142 -17.59 -24.76 -43.56
CA PRO A 142 -17.21 -25.90 -44.37
C PRO A 142 -18.02 -25.83 -45.66
N ALA A 143 -17.32 -25.86 -46.81
CA ALA A 143 -17.95 -25.88 -48.12
C ALA A 143 -19.04 -26.96 -48.10
N ALA A 144 -20.29 -26.51 -48.30
CA ALA A 144 -21.44 -27.42 -48.37
C ALA A 144 -21.11 -28.44 -49.49
N GLY A 145 -20.76 -29.64 -49.05
CA GLY A 145 -20.37 -30.72 -49.91
C GLY A 145 -21.40 -30.95 -50.98
N ALA A 146 -20.96 -30.91 -52.20
CA ALA A 146 -21.68 -31.31 -53.39
C ALA A 146 -22.20 -32.75 -53.15
N ARG A 147 -23.46 -32.85 -52.74
CA ARG A 147 -24.18 -34.13 -52.86
C ARG A 147 -24.45 -34.29 -54.35
N GLY A 148 -23.52 -35.00 -54.97
CA GLY A 148 -23.73 -35.53 -56.36
C GLY A 148 -24.97 -36.41 -56.35
N ASN A 149 -25.95 -36.04 -57.14
CA ASN A 149 -27.00 -36.92 -57.62
C ASN A 149 -26.36 -38.11 -58.35
N LEU A 150 -26.52 -39.30 -57.76
CA LEU A 150 -26.47 -40.54 -58.53
C LEU A 150 -27.84 -41.18 -58.39
N GLN A 151 -28.74 -40.76 -59.30
CA GLN A 151 -29.83 -41.62 -59.74
C GLN A 151 -29.38 -42.24 -61.07
N GLN A 152 -29.17 -43.52 -61.05
CA GLN A 152 -29.58 -44.50 -62.09
C GLN A 152 -29.54 -45.88 -61.43
#